data_590645814c1483e3ed1e9027ce5a3852
#
_entry.id   590645814c1483e3ed1e9027ce5a3852
#
_cell.length_a   1.000
_cell.length_b   1.000
_cell.length_c   1.000
_cell.angle_alpha   90.00
_cell.angle_beta   90.00
_cell.angle_gamma   90.00
#
_symmetry.space_group_name_H-M   'P 1'
#
loop_
_entity.id
_entity.type
_entity.pdbx_description
1 polymer ?
#
loop_
_entity_poly.entity_id
_entity_poly.type
_entity_poly.pdbx_seq_one_letter_code
_entity_poly.pdbx_strand_id
1 'polypeptide(L)'
;MGGDHHWSKASKALRTRLAQEIPHDVLKELHRKSPARHLAIAARQFLILAAATFVSWRYPQPWIWIPSAIIAGWTVFNFTVLLHEVVHRAVWNGPRPRAERVLALLYAIPSGISALQFTRWHLTHHAELGDPVEDPKRHYLSPRINKPWFKLLYFTPALFPIYFRAARRETASYPATLQKRITRERRVTILLHVAIMAGLAIVGGFGVLARVYLVPYFLVFPIAFALNRLGQHYAIEPSDPAKWGTIMVPSRFWEFWYLYSAYHMEHHYFTGVPFYHLRRLHLALRPFFDSIGWKPVTYRQLLRAWLWDNQAPHTDWHLEG
;
A
#
# COMPACT_ATOMS: atom_id res chain seq x y z
N MET A 1 15.10 -17.00 -0.65
CA MET A 1 14.71 -16.86 0.76
C MET A 1 13.81 -18.05 1.08
N GLY A 2 14.38 -19.18 1.38
CA GLY A 2 13.69 -20.40 1.77
C GLY A 2 14.19 -20.77 3.16
N GLY A 3 13.54 -20.27 4.18
CA GLY A 3 13.93 -20.51 5.54
C GLY A 3 12.74 -20.49 6.48
N ASP A 4 12.99 -20.48 7.71
CA ASP A 4 12.10 -20.64 8.85
C ASP A 4 11.03 -19.55 9.07
N HIS A 5 10.68 -18.76 8.05
CA HIS A 5 9.68 -17.69 8.16
C HIS A 5 8.26 -18.23 8.30
N HIS A 6 7.45 -17.53 9.09
CA HIS A 6 6.08 -17.95 9.45
C HIS A 6 5.21 -18.23 8.20
N TRP A 7 5.14 -17.28 7.25
CA TRP A 7 4.36 -17.46 6.03
C TRP A 7 4.84 -18.66 5.20
N SER A 8 6.15 -18.89 5.10
CA SER A 8 6.66 -20.00 4.30
C SER A 8 6.29 -21.35 4.87
N LYS A 9 6.23 -21.47 6.20
CA LYS A 9 5.79 -22.68 6.91
C LYS A 9 4.28 -22.86 6.79
N ALA A 10 3.51 -21.83 7.16
CA ALA A 10 2.06 -21.87 7.16
C ALA A 10 1.47 -22.11 5.75
N SER A 11 2.08 -21.55 4.70
CA SER A 11 1.58 -21.63 3.32
C SER A 11 2.15 -22.80 2.50
N LYS A 12 2.89 -23.74 3.09
CA LYS A 12 3.54 -24.83 2.33
C LYS A 12 2.55 -25.67 1.51
N ALA A 13 1.51 -26.19 2.16
CA ALA A 13 0.46 -26.97 1.50
C ALA A 13 -0.36 -26.11 0.50
N LEU A 14 -0.66 -24.88 0.90
CA LEU A 14 -1.35 -23.91 0.05
C LEU A 14 -0.58 -23.64 -1.25
N ARG A 15 0.74 -23.43 -1.20
CA ARG A 15 1.56 -23.19 -2.40
C ARG A 15 1.57 -24.38 -3.35
N THR A 16 1.60 -25.59 -2.83
CA THR A 16 1.50 -26.81 -3.65
C THR A 16 0.15 -26.84 -4.37
N ARG A 17 -0.93 -26.54 -3.68
CA ARG A 17 -2.28 -26.46 -4.25
C ARG A 17 -2.38 -25.36 -5.31
N LEU A 18 -1.96 -24.14 -4.99
CA LEU A 18 -1.98 -22.99 -5.92
C LEU A 18 -1.19 -23.24 -7.21
N ALA A 19 -0.08 -24.00 -7.13
CA ALA A 19 0.70 -24.38 -8.29
C ALA A 19 -0.05 -25.33 -9.26
N GLN A 20 -1.08 -26.02 -8.76
CA GLN A 20 -1.93 -26.92 -9.56
C GLN A 20 -3.18 -26.22 -10.12
N GLU A 21 -3.61 -25.11 -9.51
CA GLU A 21 -4.85 -24.39 -9.87
C GLU A 21 -4.71 -23.57 -11.17
N ILE A 22 -3.51 -23.12 -11.51
CA ILE A 22 -3.25 -22.30 -12.70
C ILE A 22 -2.32 -23.05 -13.65
N PRO A 23 -2.70 -23.22 -14.94
CA PRO A 23 -1.82 -23.80 -15.94
C PRO A 23 -0.46 -23.10 -15.98
N HIS A 24 0.61 -23.89 -16.14
CA HIS A 24 1.99 -23.40 -16.04
C HIS A 24 2.31 -22.30 -17.08
N ASP A 25 1.81 -22.44 -18.29
CA ASP A 25 1.96 -21.45 -19.36
C ASP A 25 1.27 -20.12 -19.02
N VAL A 26 0.05 -20.17 -18.46
CA VAL A 26 -0.69 -19.00 -17.98
C VAL A 26 0.09 -18.32 -16.83
N LEU A 27 0.58 -19.09 -15.86
CA LEU A 27 1.36 -18.56 -14.74
C LEU A 27 2.67 -17.93 -15.22
N LYS A 28 3.35 -18.53 -16.17
CA LYS A 28 4.55 -17.99 -16.80
C LYS A 28 4.28 -16.66 -17.52
N GLU A 29 3.15 -16.55 -18.22
CA GLU A 29 2.75 -15.30 -18.88
C GLU A 29 2.43 -14.21 -17.84
N LEU A 30 1.73 -14.55 -16.75
CA LEU A 30 1.40 -13.62 -15.67
C LEU A 30 2.65 -13.05 -14.99
N HIS A 31 3.73 -13.82 -14.90
CA HIS A 31 5.01 -13.35 -14.37
C HIS A 31 5.86 -12.52 -15.35
N ARG A 32 5.40 -12.37 -16.61
CA ARG A 32 6.14 -11.58 -17.61
C ARG A 32 6.15 -10.10 -17.25
N LYS A 33 7.33 -9.58 -16.98
CA LYS A 33 7.53 -8.18 -16.62
C LYS A 33 7.72 -7.33 -17.88
N SER A 34 7.15 -6.13 -17.86
CA SER A 34 7.30 -5.13 -18.93
C SER A 34 7.75 -3.81 -18.33
N PRO A 35 9.07 -3.50 -18.36
CA PRO A 35 9.58 -2.22 -17.87
C PRO A 35 8.91 -1.02 -18.55
N ALA A 36 8.69 -1.10 -19.86
CA ALA A 36 8.02 -0.03 -20.61
C ALA A 36 6.60 0.24 -20.08
N ARG A 37 5.82 -0.83 -19.81
CA ARG A 37 4.47 -0.70 -19.25
C ARG A 37 4.49 -0.11 -17.86
N HIS A 38 5.40 -0.58 -16.98
CA HIS A 38 5.55 -0.03 -15.63
C HIS A 38 5.92 1.45 -15.67
N LEU A 39 6.93 1.82 -16.46
CA LEU A 39 7.39 3.21 -16.59
C LEU A 39 6.34 4.12 -17.21
N ALA A 40 5.57 3.64 -18.20
CA ALA A 40 4.45 4.39 -18.77
C ALA A 40 3.35 4.67 -17.72
N ILE A 41 3.02 3.66 -16.88
CA ILE A 41 2.07 3.86 -15.78
C ILE A 41 2.64 4.85 -14.73
N ALA A 42 3.92 4.75 -14.40
CA ALA A 42 4.57 5.69 -13.49
C ALA A 42 4.57 7.13 -14.05
N ALA A 43 4.95 7.30 -15.33
CA ALA A 43 4.90 8.59 -16.00
C ALA A 43 3.47 9.19 -16.00
N ARG A 44 2.46 8.36 -16.26
CA ARG A 44 1.06 8.78 -16.14
C ARG A 44 0.74 9.30 -14.73
N GLN A 45 1.23 8.66 -13.65
CA GLN A 45 0.99 9.15 -12.29
C GLN A 45 1.66 10.50 -12.03
N PHE A 46 2.89 10.71 -12.52
CA PHE A 46 3.55 12.02 -12.43
C PHE A 46 2.79 13.09 -13.22
N LEU A 47 2.30 12.77 -14.41
CA LEU A 47 1.49 13.69 -15.23
C LEU A 47 0.16 14.04 -14.55
N ILE A 48 -0.55 13.05 -13.98
CA ILE A 48 -1.78 13.29 -13.24
C ILE A 48 -1.51 14.19 -12.02
N LEU A 49 -0.46 13.91 -11.25
CA LEU A 49 -0.08 14.73 -10.09
C LEU A 49 0.25 16.16 -10.52
N ALA A 50 1.06 16.34 -11.56
CA ALA A 50 1.43 17.64 -12.08
C ALA A 50 0.21 18.43 -12.59
N ALA A 51 -0.67 17.80 -13.37
CA ALA A 51 -1.91 18.41 -13.87
C ALA A 51 -2.85 18.82 -12.75
N ALA A 52 -3.10 17.91 -11.78
CA ALA A 52 -3.98 18.19 -10.65
C ALA A 52 -3.41 19.31 -9.75
N THR A 53 -2.09 19.32 -9.53
CA THR A 53 -1.37 20.37 -8.82
C THR A 53 -1.52 21.71 -9.53
N PHE A 54 -1.28 21.74 -10.85
CA PHE A 54 -1.42 22.95 -11.67
C PHE A 54 -2.85 23.49 -11.64
N VAL A 55 -3.86 22.65 -11.80
CA VAL A 55 -5.29 23.05 -11.73
C VAL A 55 -5.62 23.60 -10.36
N SER A 56 -5.22 22.94 -9.26
CA SER A 56 -5.43 23.42 -7.89
C SER A 56 -4.72 24.74 -7.62
N TRP A 57 -3.55 24.98 -8.25
CA TRP A 57 -2.82 26.25 -8.17
C TRP A 57 -3.57 27.35 -8.90
N ARG A 58 -3.92 27.11 -10.16
CA ARG A 58 -4.43 28.13 -11.08
C ARG A 58 -5.85 28.57 -10.78
N TYR A 59 -6.70 27.67 -10.28
CA TYR A 59 -8.13 27.90 -10.13
C TYR A 59 -8.55 27.84 -8.65
N PRO A 60 -8.92 29.00 -8.03
CA PRO A 60 -9.32 29.04 -6.61
C PRO A 60 -10.77 28.59 -6.37
N GLN A 61 -11.56 28.38 -7.42
CA GLN A 61 -12.97 27.99 -7.31
C GLN A 61 -13.10 26.58 -6.67
N PRO A 62 -13.89 26.41 -5.58
CA PRO A 62 -13.99 25.13 -4.87
C PRO A 62 -14.35 23.94 -5.75
N TRP A 63 -15.28 24.11 -6.68
CA TRP A 63 -15.71 23.05 -7.61
C TRP A 63 -14.63 22.61 -8.62
N ILE A 64 -13.56 23.38 -8.78
CA ILE A 64 -12.42 23.03 -9.64
C ILE A 64 -11.28 22.44 -8.79
N TRP A 65 -10.84 23.14 -7.73
CA TRP A 65 -9.66 22.70 -6.99
C TRP A 65 -9.95 21.50 -6.06
N ILE A 66 -11.17 21.36 -5.49
CA ILE A 66 -11.48 20.23 -4.60
C ILE A 66 -11.37 18.89 -5.34
N PRO A 67 -11.99 18.67 -6.51
CA PRO A 67 -11.77 17.44 -7.28
C PRO A 67 -10.30 17.24 -7.65
N SER A 68 -9.58 18.32 -8.02
CA SER A 68 -8.16 18.23 -8.34
C SER A 68 -7.31 17.85 -7.14
N ALA A 69 -7.60 18.37 -5.94
CA ALA A 69 -6.93 18.00 -4.70
C ALA A 69 -7.20 16.53 -4.32
N ILE A 70 -8.42 16.03 -4.56
CA ILE A 70 -8.75 14.61 -4.38
C ILE A 70 -7.92 13.75 -5.33
N ILE A 71 -7.85 14.09 -6.60
CA ILE A 71 -7.02 13.38 -7.58
C ILE A 71 -5.54 13.41 -7.16
N ALA A 72 -5.01 14.57 -6.75
CA ALA A 72 -3.62 14.71 -6.31
C ALA A 72 -3.31 13.84 -5.09
N GLY A 73 -4.13 13.89 -4.03
CA GLY A 73 -3.90 13.11 -2.82
C GLY A 73 -3.98 11.60 -3.05
N TRP A 74 -4.90 11.15 -3.91
CA TRP A 74 -4.97 9.75 -4.33
C TRP A 74 -3.76 9.33 -5.14
N THR A 75 -3.29 10.20 -6.04
CA THR A 75 -2.09 9.96 -6.85
C THR A 75 -0.84 9.88 -5.97
N VAL A 76 -0.74 10.70 -4.92
CA VAL A 76 0.33 10.59 -3.91
C VAL A 76 0.35 9.19 -3.29
N PHE A 77 -0.82 8.63 -2.96
CA PHE A 77 -0.91 7.25 -2.48
C PHE A 77 -0.40 6.24 -3.53
N ASN A 78 -0.71 6.42 -4.80
CA ASN A 78 -0.30 5.51 -5.87
C ASN A 78 1.21 5.36 -6.01
N PHE A 79 2.00 6.34 -5.58
CA PHE A 79 3.46 6.20 -5.54
C PHE A 79 3.92 5.16 -4.51
N THR A 80 3.14 4.90 -3.46
CA THR A 80 3.44 3.77 -2.54
C THR A 80 3.24 2.43 -3.24
N VAL A 81 2.25 2.32 -4.14
CA VAL A 81 2.02 1.12 -4.93
C VAL A 81 3.14 0.91 -5.97
N LEU A 82 3.60 1.98 -6.63
CA LEU A 82 4.74 1.90 -7.54
C LEU A 82 6.03 1.50 -6.81
N LEU A 83 6.26 2.03 -5.60
CA LEU A 83 7.38 1.64 -4.74
C LEU A 83 7.30 0.15 -4.37
N HIS A 84 6.12 -0.34 -4.06
CA HIS A 84 5.87 -1.75 -3.74
C HIS A 84 6.32 -2.69 -4.88
N GLU A 85 6.07 -2.34 -6.14
CA GLU A 85 6.53 -3.11 -7.30
C GLU A 85 8.06 -3.17 -7.40
N VAL A 86 8.73 -2.07 -7.06
CA VAL A 86 10.20 -2.05 -7.01
C VAL A 86 10.72 -2.96 -5.91
N VAL A 87 10.08 -2.98 -4.75
CA VAL A 87 10.44 -3.85 -3.62
C VAL A 87 10.36 -5.33 -3.99
N HIS A 88 9.33 -5.72 -4.75
CA HIS A 88 9.15 -7.09 -5.24
C HIS A 88 9.92 -7.40 -6.53
N ARG A 89 10.76 -6.46 -7.00
CA ARG A 89 11.50 -6.61 -8.26
C ARG A 89 10.60 -6.95 -9.45
N ALA A 90 9.37 -6.44 -9.45
CA ALA A 90 8.37 -6.72 -10.47
C ALA A 90 8.51 -5.84 -11.73
N VAL A 91 9.53 -4.95 -11.78
CA VAL A 91 9.76 -4.03 -12.90
C VAL A 91 10.57 -4.67 -14.02
N TRP A 92 11.68 -5.34 -13.71
CA TRP A 92 12.61 -5.93 -14.69
C TRP A 92 12.72 -7.46 -14.55
N ASN A 93 13.06 -8.13 -15.63
CA ASN A 93 13.29 -9.58 -15.66
C ASN A 93 14.61 -10.04 -15.00
N GLY A 94 15.43 -9.12 -14.56
CA GLY A 94 16.69 -9.39 -13.85
C GLY A 94 17.03 -8.25 -12.90
N PRO A 95 17.95 -8.48 -11.96
CA PRO A 95 18.31 -7.49 -10.95
C PRO A 95 18.98 -6.26 -11.60
N ARG A 96 18.49 -5.07 -11.25
CA ARG A 96 19.03 -3.78 -11.66
C ARG A 96 19.17 -2.84 -10.44
N PRO A 97 20.08 -3.13 -9.51
CA PRO A 97 20.08 -2.51 -8.18
C PRO A 97 20.18 -0.97 -8.21
N ARG A 98 20.93 -0.40 -9.16
CA ARG A 98 21.01 1.06 -9.30
C ARG A 98 19.70 1.66 -9.79
N ALA A 99 19.08 1.09 -10.82
CA ALA A 99 17.81 1.56 -11.37
C ALA A 99 16.67 1.34 -10.36
N GLU A 100 16.60 0.18 -9.69
CA GLU A 100 15.67 -0.11 -8.61
C GLU A 100 15.80 0.92 -7.48
N ARG A 101 17.04 1.28 -7.11
CA ARG A 101 17.28 2.29 -6.08
C ARG A 101 16.80 3.68 -6.47
N VAL A 102 17.05 4.10 -7.72
CA VAL A 102 16.58 5.39 -8.25
C VAL A 102 15.06 5.43 -8.27
N LEU A 103 14.39 4.41 -8.83
CA LEU A 103 12.94 4.36 -8.86
C LEU A 103 12.34 4.31 -7.45
N ALA A 104 12.93 3.54 -6.53
CA ALA A 104 12.46 3.48 -5.15
C ALA A 104 12.47 4.87 -4.49
N LEU A 105 13.51 5.66 -4.69
CA LEU A 105 13.58 7.03 -4.19
C LEU A 105 12.56 7.95 -4.88
N LEU A 106 12.47 7.89 -6.22
CA LEU A 106 11.51 8.70 -6.98
C LEU A 106 10.06 8.44 -6.55
N TYR A 107 9.72 7.20 -6.20
CA TYR A 107 8.37 6.86 -5.75
C TYR A 107 8.16 7.11 -4.24
N ALA A 108 9.19 6.99 -3.42
CA ALA A 108 9.10 7.26 -2.00
C ALA A 108 8.93 8.75 -1.66
N ILE A 109 9.57 9.64 -2.44
CA ILE A 109 9.52 11.09 -2.20
C ILE A 109 8.10 11.64 -2.22
N PRO A 110 7.27 11.45 -3.26
CA PRO A 110 5.90 11.98 -3.26
C PRO A 110 5.07 11.48 -2.08
N SER A 111 5.32 10.27 -1.59
CA SER A 111 4.59 9.68 -0.47
C SER A 111 5.13 10.09 0.91
N GLY A 112 6.24 10.82 0.97
CA GLY A 112 6.85 11.29 2.24
C GLY A 112 7.49 10.20 3.10
N ILE A 113 7.83 9.04 2.52
CA ILE A 113 8.36 7.88 3.24
C ILE A 113 9.81 7.57 2.89
N SER A 114 10.50 6.77 3.73
CA SER A 114 11.82 6.22 3.38
C SER A 114 11.66 4.96 2.55
N ALA A 115 12.30 4.92 1.38
CA ALA A 115 12.31 3.74 0.51
C ALA A 115 12.93 2.51 1.21
N LEU A 116 14.02 2.71 1.96
CA LEU A 116 14.68 1.63 2.71
C LEU A 116 13.80 1.09 3.82
N GLN A 117 13.13 1.97 4.58
CA GLN A 117 12.24 1.56 5.64
C GLN A 117 11.04 0.79 5.08
N PHE A 118 10.39 1.33 4.04
CA PHE A 118 9.27 0.66 3.39
C PHE A 118 9.68 -0.71 2.87
N THR A 119 10.84 -0.80 2.20
CA THR A 119 11.36 -2.09 1.68
C THR A 119 11.53 -3.10 2.80
N ARG A 120 12.23 -2.74 3.88
CA ARG A 120 12.49 -3.68 4.97
C ARG A 120 11.20 -4.10 5.67
N TRP A 121 10.38 -3.14 6.05
CA TRP A 121 9.10 -3.39 6.70
C TRP A 121 8.19 -4.30 5.87
N HIS A 122 8.08 -3.99 4.58
CA HIS A 122 7.22 -4.74 3.67
C HIS A 122 7.68 -6.18 3.45
N LEU A 123 8.99 -6.38 3.27
CA LEU A 123 9.55 -7.73 3.13
C LEU A 123 9.44 -8.54 4.41
N THR A 124 9.59 -7.93 5.60
CA THR A 124 9.31 -8.59 6.89
C THR A 124 7.85 -9.00 6.98
N HIS A 125 6.91 -8.12 6.60
CA HIS A 125 5.49 -8.47 6.54
C HIS A 125 5.20 -9.68 5.63
N HIS A 126 5.83 -9.76 4.45
CA HIS A 126 5.68 -10.93 3.57
C HIS A 126 6.29 -12.21 4.13
N ALA A 127 7.37 -12.09 4.88
CA ALA A 127 8.02 -13.23 5.50
C ALA A 127 7.22 -13.78 6.69
N GLU A 128 6.67 -12.86 7.50
CA GLU A 128 6.01 -13.16 8.77
C GLU A 128 4.49 -12.93 8.71
N LEU A 129 3.90 -12.95 7.51
CA LEU A 129 2.45 -12.77 7.35
C LEU A 129 1.68 -13.72 8.24
N GLY A 130 0.78 -13.17 9.05
CA GLY A 130 -0.08 -13.89 9.98
C GLY A 130 0.55 -14.15 11.35
N ASP A 131 1.85 -13.93 11.53
CA ASP A 131 2.47 -14.00 12.85
C ASP A 131 1.95 -12.89 13.76
N PRO A 132 1.46 -13.20 14.97
CA PRO A 132 0.89 -12.19 15.88
C PRO A 132 1.92 -11.20 16.43
N VAL A 133 3.20 -11.58 16.49
CA VAL A 133 4.28 -10.79 17.09
C VAL A 133 5.19 -10.19 16.03
N GLU A 134 5.58 -10.97 15.03
CA GLU A 134 6.62 -10.59 14.07
C GLU A 134 6.08 -9.92 12.81
N ASP A 135 4.75 -10.04 12.48
CA ASP A 135 4.17 -9.29 11.36
C ASP A 135 4.00 -7.80 11.72
N PRO A 136 4.88 -6.91 11.24
CA PRO A 136 4.90 -5.51 11.67
C PRO A 136 3.65 -4.73 11.27
N LYS A 137 2.96 -5.15 10.21
CA LYS A 137 1.71 -4.50 9.79
C LYS A 137 0.56 -4.88 10.69
N ARG A 138 0.47 -6.14 11.08
CA ARG A 138 -0.54 -6.64 12.02
C ARG A 138 -0.31 -6.04 13.40
N HIS A 139 0.95 -6.09 13.88
CA HIS A 139 1.31 -5.67 15.23
C HIS A 139 1.27 -4.15 15.43
N TYR A 140 1.74 -3.34 14.48
CA TYR A 140 1.92 -1.90 14.70
C TYR A 140 0.85 -1.01 14.07
N LEU A 141 0.22 -1.42 12.96
CA LEU A 141 -0.71 -0.57 12.22
C LEU A 141 -2.18 -0.86 12.48
N SER A 142 -2.51 -1.99 13.08
CA SER A 142 -3.89 -2.29 13.46
C SER A 142 -4.34 -1.45 14.67
N PRO A 143 -5.60 -0.96 14.69
CA PRO A 143 -6.10 -0.21 15.82
C PRO A 143 -6.15 -1.08 17.08
N ARG A 144 -5.55 -0.62 18.17
CA ARG A 144 -5.59 -1.30 19.47
C ARG A 144 -6.90 -1.10 20.22
N ILE A 145 -7.63 -0.05 19.89
CA ILE A 145 -8.92 0.28 20.50
C ILE A 145 -10.00 0.01 19.46
N ASN A 146 -10.85 -0.99 19.72
CA ASN A 146 -11.97 -1.31 18.83
C ASN A 146 -13.17 -0.40 19.09
N LYS A 147 -13.02 0.90 18.75
CA LYS A 147 -14.08 1.91 18.82
C LYS A 147 -14.16 2.67 17.48
N PRO A 148 -15.36 2.97 16.95
CA PRO A 148 -15.51 3.66 15.66
C PRO A 148 -14.75 4.99 15.59
N TRP A 149 -14.80 5.81 16.67
CA TRP A 149 -14.09 7.08 16.72
C TRP A 149 -12.57 6.91 16.58
N PHE A 150 -11.98 5.87 17.19
CA PHE A 150 -10.56 5.60 17.07
C PHE A 150 -10.19 5.13 15.66
N LYS A 151 -11.04 4.30 15.06
CA LYS A 151 -10.90 3.84 13.67
C LYS A 151 -10.98 4.99 12.68
N LEU A 152 -11.83 6.00 12.93
CA LEU A 152 -11.93 7.20 12.10
C LEU A 152 -10.62 7.99 12.05
N LEU A 153 -9.78 7.95 13.10
CA LEU A 153 -8.48 8.64 13.11
C LEU A 153 -7.57 8.18 11.96
N TYR A 154 -7.71 6.95 11.48
CA TYR A 154 -6.94 6.44 10.34
C TYR A 154 -7.29 7.12 9.02
N PHE A 155 -8.45 7.76 8.91
CA PHE A 155 -8.89 8.53 7.75
C PHE A 155 -8.58 10.03 7.88
N THR A 156 -7.82 10.42 8.89
CA THR A 156 -7.50 11.82 9.22
C THR A 156 -5.99 12.03 9.26
N PRO A 157 -5.50 13.28 9.42
CA PRO A 157 -4.07 13.54 9.65
C PRO A 157 -3.45 12.78 10.83
N ALA A 158 -4.25 12.27 11.77
CA ALA A 158 -3.78 11.42 12.86
C ALA A 158 -3.13 10.11 12.38
N LEU A 159 -3.39 9.69 11.13
CA LEU A 159 -2.68 8.58 10.50
C LEU A 159 -1.16 8.77 10.54
N PHE A 160 -0.65 10.00 10.32
CA PHE A 160 0.79 10.27 10.28
C PHE A 160 1.49 9.96 11.60
N PRO A 161 1.08 10.50 12.78
CA PRO A 161 1.71 10.12 14.03
C PRO A 161 1.53 8.63 14.37
N ILE A 162 0.40 8.00 14.02
CA ILE A 162 0.19 6.56 14.18
C ILE A 162 1.23 5.80 13.34
N TYR A 163 1.34 6.12 12.05
CA TYR A 163 2.29 5.47 11.15
C TYR A 163 3.74 5.71 11.57
N PHE A 164 4.12 6.95 11.91
CA PHE A 164 5.49 7.26 12.31
C PHE A 164 5.89 6.60 13.63
N ARG A 165 4.95 6.45 14.58
CA ARG A 165 5.20 5.69 15.81
C ARG A 165 5.47 4.21 15.49
N ALA A 166 4.62 3.59 14.67
CA ALA A 166 4.80 2.21 14.22
C ALA A 166 6.14 2.03 13.49
N ALA A 167 6.42 2.89 12.51
CA ALA A 167 7.65 2.89 11.75
C ALA A 167 8.92 3.09 12.61
N ARG A 168 8.83 3.90 13.67
CA ARG A 168 9.94 4.10 14.62
C ARG A 168 10.21 2.85 15.44
N ARG A 169 9.17 2.19 15.93
CA ARG A 169 9.29 0.93 16.70
C ARG A 169 9.92 -0.15 15.85
N GLU A 170 9.42 -0.37 14.66
CA GLU A 170 9.97 -1.34 13.72
C GLU A 170 11.43 -1.03 13.35
N THR A 171 11.76 0.25 13.08
CA THR A 171 13.14 0.64 12.74
C THR A 171 14.11 0.38 13.91
N ALA A 172 13.66 0.43 15.14
CA ALA A 172 14.50 0.18 16.31
C ALA A 172 15.03 -1.27 16.37
N SER A 173 14.34 -2.23 15.75
CA SER A 173 14.78 -3.62 15.65
C SER A 173 15.86 -3.86 14.57
N TYR A 174 16.12 -2.88 13.69
CA TYR A 174 17.05 -3.06 12.58
C TYR A 174 18.51 -2.84 12.99
N PRO A 175 19.48 -3.38 12.22
CA PRO A 175 20.90 -3.10 12.43
C PRO A 175 21.22 -1.60 12.39
N ALA A 176 22.12 -1.12 13.24
CA ALA A 176 22.44 0.32 13.42
C ALA A 176 22.81 1.03 12.10
N THR A 177 23.50 0.34 11.19
CA THR A 177 23.86 0.86 9.86
C THR A 177 22.63 1.15 9.01
N LEU A 178 21.62 0.27 9.05
CA LEU A 178 20.35 0.46 8.33
C LEU A 178 19.51 1.57 8.97
N GLN A 179 19.45 1.63 10.31
CA GLN A 179 18.79 2.72 11.04
C GLN A 179 19.33 4.09 10.64
N LYS A 180 20.67 4.26 10.57
CA LYS A 180 21.31 5.51 10.13
C LYS A 180 20.90 5.90 8.70
N ARG A 181 20.88 4.93 7.77
CA ARG A 181 20.49 5.17 6.38
C ARG A 181 19.01 5.56 6.26
N ILE A 182 18.11 4.87 6.96
CA ILE A 182 16.69 5.21 7.03
C ILE A 182 16.49 6.61 7.59
N THR A 183 17.17 6.94 8.67
CA THR A 183 17.10 8.28 9.29
C THR A 183 17.55 9.36 8.33
N ARG A 184 18.64 9.13 7.55
CA ARG A 184 19.10 10.07 6.53
C ARG A 184 18.05 10.27 5.43
N GLU A 185 17.48 9.20 4.88
CA GLU A 185 16.41 9.31 3.88
C GLU A 185 15.21 10.10 4.40
N ARG A 186 14.74 9.78 5.61
CA ARG A 186 13.62 10.48 6.24
C ARG A 186 13.89 11.97 6.42
N ARG A 187 15.10 12.34 6.88
CA ARG A 187 15.50 13.75 7.02
C ARG A 187 15.47 14.47 5.68
N VAL A 188 16.05 13.87 4.64
CA VAL A 188 16.05 14.46 3.28
C VAL A 188 14.63 14.62 2.77
N THR A 189 13.78 13.61 2.92
CA THR A 189 12.38 13.67 2.49
C THR A 189 11.62 14.77 3.25
N ILE A 190 11.75 14.83 4.58
CA ILE A 190 11.10 15.89 5.39
C ILE A 190 11.57 17.28 4.96
N LEU A 191 12.87 17.49 4.80
CA LEU A 191 13.41 18.78 4.38
C LEU A 191 12.89 19.19 3.01
N LEU A 192 12.79 18.25 2.06
CA LEU A 192 12.24 18.51 0.73
C LEU A 192 10.76 18.92 0.82
N HIS A 193 9.95 18.19 1.60
CA HIS A 193 8.53 18.53 1.78
C HIS A 193 8.35 19.88 2.49
N VAL A 194 9.17 20.20 3.49
CA VAL A 194 9.17 21.53 4.15
C VAL A 194 9.54 22.62 3.15
N ALA A 195 10.56 22.39 2.32
CA ALA A 195 10.96 23.35 1.29
C ALA A 195 9.86 23.58 0.23
N ILE A 196 9.16 22.51 -0.19
CA ILE A 196 8.00 22.61 -1.09
C ILE A 196 6.89 23.44 -0.43
N MET A 197 6.53 23.15 0.82
CA MET A 197 5.49 23.90 1.55
C MET A 197 5.87 25.39 1.71
N ALA A 198 7.10 25.65 2.09
CA ALA A 198 7.59 27.03 2.22
C ALA A 198 7.57 27.77 0.85
N GLY A 199 8.04 27.14 -0.21
CA GLY A 199 7.98 27.70 -1.57
C GLY A 199 6.53 27.99 -2.00
N LEU A 200 5.60 27.08 -1.78
CA LEU A 200 4.18 27.28 -2.08
C LEU A 200 3.58 28.45 -1.28
N ALA A 201 3.92 28.55 0.02
CA ALA A 201 3.45 29.65 0.87
C ALA A 201 4.03 31.01 0.44
N ILE A 202 5.31 31.08 0.09
CA ILE A 202 5.98 32.31 -0.34
C ILE A 202 5.44 32.80 -1.69
N VAL A 203 5.30 31.88 -2.67
CA VAL A 203 4.92 32.27 -4.04
C VAL A 203 3.42 32.42 -4.21
N GLY A 204 2.61 31.61 -3.55
CA GLY A 204 1.16 31.56 -3.77
C GLY A 204 0.31 31.87 -2.53
N GLY A 205 0.94 32.14 -1.39
CA GLY A 205 0.25 32.35 -0.11
C GLY A 205 -0.38 31.09 0.47
N PHE A 206 -1.01 31.26 1.66
CA PHE A 206 -1.60 30.14 2.38
C PHE A 206 -2.71 29.41 1.60
N GLY A 207 -3.51 30.17 0.81
CA GLY A 207 -4.58 29.57 0.01
C GLY A 207 -4.07 28.59 -1.05
N VAL A 208 -2.94 28.89 -1.72
CA VAL A 208 -2.29 27.97 -2.66
C VAL A 208 -1.67 26.80 -1.92
N LEU A 209 -0.93 27.04 -0.84
CA LEU A 209 -0.40 25.97 0.00
C LEU A 209 -1.50 24.99 0.44
N ALA A 210 -2.64 25.50 0.89
CA ALA A 210 -3.76 24.67 1.32
C ALA A 210 -4.30 23.79 0.19
N ARG A 211 -4.63 24.38 -0.97
CA ARG A 211 -5.24 23.65 -2.10
C ARG A 211 -4.30 22.65 -2.76
N VAL A 212 -3.03 23.05 -2.89
CA VAL A 212 -2.02 22.28 -3.65
C VAL A 212 -1.36 21.20 -2.80
N TYR A 213 -1.24 21.43 -1.50
CA TYR A 213 -0.45 20.56 -0.66
C TYR A 213 -1.20 20.07 0.60
N LEU A 214 -1.71 20.98 1.46
CA LEU A 214 -2.24 20.56 2.76
C LEU A 214 -3.47 19.65 2.60
N VAL A 215 -4.42 20.01 1.75
CA VAL A 215 -5.62 19.20 1.52
C VAL A 215 -5.29 17.88 0.84
N PRO A 216 -4.57 17.83 -0.30
CA PRO A 216 -4.19 16.55 -0.92
C PRO A 216 -3.44 15.63 0.02
N TYR A 217 -2.44 16.17 0.70
CA TYR A 217 -1.50 15.36 1.46
C TYR A 217 -2.03 14.97 2.85
N PHE A 218 -2.64 15.91 3.58
CA PHE A 218 -3.05 15.64 4.96
C PHE A 218 -4.51 15.21 5.10
N LEU A 219 -5.40 15.50 4.12
CA LEU A 219 -6.80 15.10 4.22
C LEU A 219 -7.12 13.96 3.26
N VAL A 220 -6.67 14.01 2.01
CA VAL A 220 -7.04 13.01 0.99
C VAL A 220 -6.17 11.75 1.06
N PHE A 221 -4.85 11.90 1.15
CA PHE A 221 -3.94 10.75 1.22
C PHE A 221 -4.25 9.79 2.38
N PRO A 222 -4.56 10.23 3.63
CA PRO A 222 -4.97 9.32 4.70
C PRO A 222 -6.21 8.49 4.35
N ILE A 223 -7.18 9.09 3.68
CA ILE A 223 -8.40 8.39 3.24
C ILE A 223 -8.04 7.29 2.22
N ALA A 224 -7.26 7.63 1.19
CA ALA A 224 -6.83 6.67 0.19
C ALA A 224 -6.02 5.53 0.82
N PHE A 225 -5.09 5.86 1.72
CA PHE A 225 -4.27 4.89 2.45
C PHE A 225 -5.12 3.95 3.32
N ALA A 226 -6.01 4.49 4.16
CA ALA A 226 -6.83 3.71 5.07
C ALA A 226 -7.81 2.78 4.33
N LEU A 227 -8.48 3.29 3.28
CA LEU A 227 -9.34 2.46 2.43
C LEU A 227 -8.57 1.31 1.79
N ASN A 228 -7.40 1.58 1.21
CA ASN A 228 -6.59 0.54 0.62
C ASN A 228 -6.18 -0.52 1.65
N ARG A 229 -5.81 -0.09 2.87
CA ARG A 229 -5.46 -1.01 3.97
C ARG A 229 -6.61 -1.92 4.39
N LEU A 230 -7.84 -1.41 4.42
CA LEU A 230 -9.02 -2.24 4.67
C LEU A 230 -9.19 -3.33 3.60
N GLY A 231 -8.89 -3.03 2.35
CA GLY A 231 -8.93 -4.01 1.26
C GLY A 231 -7.76 -5.01 1.25
N GLN A 232 -6.82 -4.94 2.20
CA GLN A 232 -5.66 -5.84 2.27
C GLN A 232 -5.83 -6.97 3.29
N HIS A 233 -5.90 -6.67 4.57
CA HIS A 233 -5.84 -7.67 5.65
C HIS A 233 -6.89 -7.43 6.75
N TYR A 234 -8.04 -6.87 6.42
CA TYR A 234 -9.07 -6.62 7.42
C TYR A 234 -10.11 -7.75 7.50
N ALA A 235 -10.72 -8.10 6.38
CA ALA A 235 -11.66 -9.23 6.30
C ALA A 235 -10.86 -10.52 6.04
N ILE A 236 -10.43 -11.18 7.10
CA ILE A 236 -9.59 -12.39 7.04
C ILE A 236 -10.19 -13.51 7.91
N GLU A 237 -9.74 -14.73 7.68
CA GLU A 237 -10.01 -15.89 8.54
C GLU A 237 -8.67 -16.39 9.12
N PRO A 238 -8.37 -16.09 10.40
CA PRO A 238 -7.04 -16.37 10.98
C PRO A 238 -6.66 -17.85 11.01
N SER A 239 -7.62 -18.76 11.02
CA SER A 239 -7.41 -20.22 11.08
C SER A 239 -6.96 -20.82 9.74
N ASP A 240 -7.15 -20.09 8.61
CA ASP A 240 -6.85 -20.60 7.28
C ASP A 240 -5.85 -19.68 6.54
N PRO A 241 -4.58 -20.10 6.33
CA PRO A 241 -3.59 -19.31 5.60
C PRO A 241 -4.04 -18.87 4.21
N ALA A 242 -4.93 -19.62 3.55
CA ALA A 242 -5.50 -19.21 2.27
C ALA A 242 -6.42 -17.98 2.38
N LYS A 243 -6.78 -17.57 3.59
CA LYS A 243 -7.70 -16.47 3.86
C LYS A 243 -7.10 -15.37 4.74
N TRP A 244 -5.76 -15.26 4.77
CA TRP A 244 -5.08 -14.22 5.53
C TRP A 244 -5.01 -12.86 4.81
N GLY A 245 -5.77 -12.71 3.74
CA GLY A 245 -5.97 -11.45 3.05
C GLY A 245 -7.39 -11.29 2.55
N THR A 246 -7.83 -10.05 2.47
CA THR A 246 -9.13 -9.70 1.93
C THR A 246 -9.14 -9.92 0.41
N ILE A 247 -10.17 -10.57 -0.11
CA ILE A 247 -10.40 -10.66 -1.56
C ILE A 247 -11.44 -9.62 -1.97
N MET A 248 -11.06 -8.74 -2.88
CA MET A 248 -11.90 -7.64 -3.32
C MET A 248 -12.68 -7.98 -4.58
N VAL A 249 -13.92 -7.50 -4.67
CA VAL A 249 -14.70 -7.57 -5.91
C VAL A 249 -13.96 -6.80 -7.01
N PRO A 250 -13.67 -7.42 -8.18
CA PRO A 250 -13.02 -6.74 -9.30
C PRO A 250 -13.79 -5.48 -9.74
N SER A 251 -13.09 -4.36 -9.86
CA SER A 251 -13.68 -3.08 -10.25
C SER A 251 -12.70 -2.25 -11.07
N ARG A 252 -13.06 -1.90 -12.31
CA ARG A 252 -12.24 -1.04 -13.18
C ARG A 252 -11.95 0.32 -12.54
N PHE A 253 -12.92 0.85 -11.79
CA PHE A 253 -12.76 2.09 -11.04
C PHE A 253 -11.62 1.95 -10.01
N TRP A 254 -11.70 0.95 -9.13
CA TRP A 254 -10.68 0.76 -8.09
C TRP A 254 -9.34 0.29 -8.63
N GLU A 255 -9.31 -0.47 -9.73
CA GLU A 255 -8.08 -0.83 -10.44
C GLU A 255 -7.32 0.40 -10.93
N PHE A 256 -8.04 1.40 -11.46
CA PHE A 256 -7.44 2.65 -11.89
C PHE A 256 -6.94 3.48 -10.70
N TRP A 257 -7.81 3.68 -9.70
CA TRP A 257 -7.51 4.52 -8.54
C TRP A 257 -6.48 3.95 -7.59
N TYR A 258 -6.34 2.63 -7.50
CA TYR A 258 -5.40 1.93 -6.63
C TYR A 258 -4.32 1.16 -7.37
N LEU A 259 -4.16 1.35 -8.68
CA LEU A 259 -3.17 0.62 -9.47
C LEU A 259 -3.19 -0.89 -9.18
N TYR A 260 -4.37 -1.51 -9.18
CA TYR A 260 -4.59 -2.93 -8.90
C TYR A 260 -4.20 -3.41 -7.50
N SER A 261 -3.77 -2.54 -6.56
CA SER A 261 -3.34 -2.96 -5.23
C SER A 261 -4.45 -3.52 -4.33
N ALA A 262 -5.71 -3.48 -4.80
CA ALA A 262 -6.82 -4.17 -4.16
C ALA A 262 -6.74 -5.71 -4.29
N TYR A 263 -5.96 -6.24 -5.26
CA TYR A 263 -5.70 -7.68 -5.41
C TYR A 263 -4.54 -8.12 -4.52
N HIS A 264 -4.65 -7.86 -3.23
CA HIS A 264 -3.53 -7.97 -2.29
C HIS A 264 -3.24 -9.41 -1.86
N MET A 265 -4.28 -10.24 -1.70
CA MET A 265 -4.08 -11.65 -1.37
C MET A 265 -3.50 -12.43 -2.55
N GLU A 266 -3.95 -12.15 -3.76
CA GLU A 266 -3.39 -12.71 -4.99
C GLU A 266 -1.90 -12.35 -5.12
N HIS A 267 -1.54 -11.12 -4.73
CA HIS A 267 -0.15 -10.69 -4.67
C HIS A 267 0.64 -11.50 -3.63
N HIS A 268 0.09 -11.78 -2.44
CA HIS A 268 0.74 -12.64 -1.45
C HIS A 268 0.95 -14.08 -1.94
N TYR A 269 0.03 -14.60 -2.73
CA TYR A 269 0.19 -15.92 -3.33
C TYR A 269 1.30 -15.94 -4.39
N PHE A 270 1.39 -14.89 -5.22
CA PHE A 270 2.31 -14.80 -6.36
C PHE A 270 3.00 -13.43 -6.42
N THR A 271 3.88 -13.15 -5.46
CA THR A 271 4.56 -11.85 -5.29
C THR A 271 5.39 -11.39 -6.49
N GLY A 272 5.74 -12.30 -7.40
CA GLY A 272 6.47 -12.00 -8.63
C GLY A 272 5.61 -11.53 -9.80
N VAL A 273 4.27 -11.59 -9.67
CA VAL A 273 3.34 -11.12 -10.71
C VAL A 273 3.22 -9.61 -10.65
N PRO A 274 3.54 -8.87 -11.74
CA PRO A 274 3.39 -7.41 -11.77
C PRO A 274 1.94 -6.97 -11.54
N PHE A 275 1.76 -5.83 -10.84
CA PHE A 275 0.43 -5.33 -10.46
C PHE A 275 -0.57 -5.25 -11.62
N TYR A 276 -0.15 -4.89 -12.81
CA TYR A 276 -1.01 -4.78 -13.99
C TYR A 276 -1.47 -6.13 -14.55
N HIS A 277 -1.02 -7.26 -14.01
CA HIS A 277 -1.51 -8.61 -14.30
C HIS A 277 -2.38 -9.18 -13.17
N LEU A 278 -2.46 -8.54 -12.00
CA LEU A 278 -3.16 -9.07 -10.83
C LEU A 278 -4.66 -9.33 -11.09
N ARG A 279 -5.32 -8.51 -11.93
CA ARG A 279 -6.69 -8.82 -12.33
C ARG A 279 -6.80 -10.16 -13.07
N ARG A 280 -5.87 -10.45 -13.99
CA ARG A 280 -5.86 -11.73 -14.72
C ARG A 280 -5.58 -12.89 -13.76
N LEU A 281 -4.67 -12.67 -12.80
CA LEU A 281 -4.38 -13.64 -11.76
C LEU A 281 -5.62 -13.91 -10.88
N HIS A 282 -6.34 -12.86 -10.45
CA HIS A 282 -7.59 -13.00 -9.70
C HIS A 282 -8.61 -13.85 -10.47
N LEU A 283 -8.79 -13.57 -11.74
CA LEU A 283 -9.74 -14.33 -12.56
C LEU A 283 -9.33 -15.80 -12.75
N ALA A 284 -8.03 -16.08 -12.85
CA ALA A 284 -7.51 -17.45 -12.90
C ALA A 284 -7.67 -18.20 -11.57
N LEU A 285 -7.66 -17.48 -10.44
CA LEU A 285 -7.82 -18.04 -9.10
C LEU A 285 -9.30 -18.18 -8.67
N ARG A 286 -10.27 -17.71 -9.45
CA ARG A 286 -11.70 -17.83 -9.06
C ARG A 286 -12.13 -19.24 -8.68
N PRO A 287 -11.81 -20.30 -9.44
CA PRO A 287 -12.16 -21.67 -9.06
C PRO A 287 -11.60 -22.06 -7.69
N PHE A 288 -10.37 -21.63 -7.39
CA PHE A 288 -9.76 -21.83 -6.08
C PHE A 288 -10.52 -21.09 -4.99
N PHE A 289 -10.85 -19.82 -5.16
CA PHE A 289 -11.63 -19.05 -4.17
C PHE A 289 -13.00 -19.68 -3.90
N ASP A 290 -13.69 -20.12 -4.96
CA ASP A 290 -14.96 -20.80 -4.84
C ASP A 290 -14.81 -22.12 -4.05
N SER A 291 -13.75 -22.89 -4.30
CA SER A 291 -13.49 -24.18 -3.65
C SER A 291 -13.19 -24.08 -2.15
N ILE A 292 -12.64 -22.94 -1.69
CA ILE A 292 -12.39 -22.66 -0.27
C ILE A 292 -13.52 -21.83 0.38
N GLY A 293 -14.59 -21.53 -0.39
CA GLY A 293 -15.71 -20.72 0.09
C GLY A 293 -15.35 -19.26 0.40
N TRP A 294 -14.26 -18.72 -0.18
CA TRP A 294 -13.80 -17.34 0.07
C TRP A 294 -14.51 -16.37 -0.85
N LYS A 295 -15.39 -15.52 -0.29
CA LYS A 295 -16.21 -14.59 -1.09
C LYS A 295 -15.57 -13.21 -1.17
N PRO A 296 -15.47 -12.62 -2.39
CA PRO A 296 -15.00 -11.25 -2.55
C PRO A 296 -15.95 -10.25 -1.87
N VAL A 297 -15.36 -9.19 -1.30
CA VAL A 297 -16.08 -8.08 -0.65
C VAL A 297 -15.83 -6.75 -1.35
N THR A 298 -16.73 -5.80 -1.14
CA THR A 298 -16.63 -4.43 -1.65
C THR A 298 -16.12 -3.47 -0.58
N TYR A 299 -15.54 -2.32 -0.97
CA TYR A 299 -15.16 -1.26 -0.03
C TYR A 299 -16.34 -0.77 0.82
N ARG A 300 -17.56 -0.75 0.26
CA ARG A 300 -18.78 -0.39 1.02
C ARG A 300 -19.04 -1.39 2.15
N GLN A 301 -18.91 -2.68 1.90
CA GLN A 301 -19.06 -3.72 2.93
C GLN A 301 -17.96 -3.62 3.99
N LEU A 302 -16.70 -3.38 3.57
CA LEU A 302 -15.59 -3.19 4.50
C LEU A 302 -15.77 -1.96 5.40
N LEU A 303 -16.19 -0.82 4.83
CA LEU A 303 -16.46 0.39 5.61
C LEU A 303 -17.62 0.19 6.58
N ARG A 304 -18.69 -0.50 6.16
CA ARG A 304 -19.79 -0.85 7.05
C ARG A 304 -19.30 -1.71 8.21
N ALA A 305 -18.60 -2.80 7.92
CA ALA A 305 -18.04 -3.68 8.94
C ALA A 305 -17.08 -2.92 9.88
N TRP A 306 -16.25 -2.04 9.35
CA TRP A 306 -15.24 -1.29 10.08
C TRP A 306 -15.83 -0.24 11.03
N LEU A 307 -16.75 0.59 10.53
CA LEU A 307 -17.26 1.74 11.25
C LEU A 307 -18.62 1.49 11.90
N TRP A 308 -19.55 0.88 11.16
CA TRP A 308 -20.94 0.70 11.61
C TRP A 308 -21.12 -0.53 12.49
N ASP A 309 -20.74 -1.68 11.97
CA ASP A 309 -20.84 -2.95 12.69
C ASP A 309 -19.72 -3.06 13.75
N ASN A 310 -18.75 -2.17 13.73
CA ASN A 310 -17.59 -2.10 14.62
C ASN A 310 -16.82 -3.42 14.74
N GLN A 311 -16.76 -4.20 13.66
CA GLN A 311 -16.04 -5.46 13.64
C GLN A 311 -14.56 -5.24 13.95
N ALA A 312 -14.03 -5.98 14.93
CA ALA A 312 -12.63 -5.90 15.31
C ALA A 312 -11.72 -6.35 14.16
N PRO A 313 -10.55 -5.73 13.96
CA PRO A 313 -9.53 -6.33 13.12
C PRO A 313 -9.06 -7.64 13.75
N HIS A 314 -8.74 -8.63 12.91
CA HIS A 314 -8.18 -9.90 13.39
C HIS A 314 -6.72 -9.71 13.82
N THR A 315 -6.54 -9.19 15.02
CA THR A 315 -5.24 -9.01 15.69
C THR A 315 -5.36 -9.57 17.09
N ASP A 316 -4.30 -10.14 17.61
CA ASP A 316 -4.31 -10.77 18.93
C ASP A 316 -4.19 -9.76 20.09
N TRP A 317 -4.39 -8.47 19.81
CA TRP A 317 -4.36 -7.40 20.83
C TRP A 317 -5.32 -7.61 22.00
N HIS A 318 -6.36 -8.43 21.80
CA HIS A 318 -7.36 -8.69 22.82
C HIS A 318 -6.98 -9.80 23.79
N LEU A 319 -5.85 -10.49 23.55
CA LEU A 319 -5.36 -11.58 24.40
C LEU A 319 -4.41 -11.09 25.51
N GLU A 320 -4.00 -9.81 25.45
CA GLU A 320 -3.08 -9.18 26.40
C GLU A 320 -3.77 -8.15 27.33
N GLY A 321 -5.07 -8.24 27.50
CA GLY A 321 -5.85 -7.36 28.37
C GLY A 321 -6.14 -7.96 29.74
#